data_b212dd88728d6d3c168f85c165f28cb6
#
_entry.id   b212dd88728d6d3c168f85c165f28cb6
#
_cell.length_a   1.000
_cell.length_b   1.000
_cell.length_c   1.000
_cell.angle_alpha   90.00
_cell.angle_beta   90.00
_cell.angle_gamma   90.00
#
_symmetry.space_group_name_H-M   'P 1'
#
loop_
_entity.id
_entity.type
_entity.pdbx_description
1 polymer ?
#
loop_
_entity_poly.entity_id
_entity_poly.type
_entity_poly.pdbx_seq_one_letter_code
_entity_poly.pdbx_strand_id
1 'polypeptide(L)'
;MKARLPNGVQRPRLGLGTWRTAEGEQVETSVRWALELGYRHIDTAQLYRNERSVGAAIGRSGIPREEIFVTTKWLPTVRSAGSALEQSLERLGMTYVDLYLIHWPVPFRSGRGWRDMEKIADRGLARAIGVSNYGDDRLENTVAGARRKPAVNQVLFTPFHY
;
A
#
# COMPACT_ATOMS: atom_id res chain seq x y z
N MET A 1 -10.59 -14.63 -6.73
CA MET A 1 -11.73 -13.70 -6.52
C MET A 1 -11.18 -12.29 -6.31
N LYS A 2 -11.66 -11.28 -7.09
CA LYS A 2 -11.22 -9.88 -7.01
C LYS A 2 -12.36 -8.96 -6.56
N ALA A 3 -12.04 -7.83 -5.94
CA ALA A 3 -12.95 -6.73 -5.65
C ALA A 3 -12.59 -5.54 -6.54
N ARG A 4 -13.59 -4.81 -7.03
CA ARG A 4 -13.38 -3.59 -7.81
C ARG A 4 -13.35 -2.39 -6.86
N LEU A 5 -12.26 -1.64 -6.88
CA LEU A 5 -12.13 -0.38 -6.15
C LEU A 5 -12.97 0.72 -6.83
N PRO A 6 -13.35 1.80 -6.12
CA PRO A 6 -14.15 2.88 -6.69
C PRO A 6 -13.56 3.52 -7.94
N ASN A 7 -12.24 3.53 -8.08
CA ASN A 7 -11.53 4.02 -9.27
C ASN A 7 -11.39 2.98 -10.40
N GLY A 8 -12.04 1.81 -10.28
CA GLY A 8 -12.04 0.76 -11.30
C GLY A 8 -10.92 -0.27 -11.18
N VAL A 9 -9.90 -0.04 -10.36
CA VAL A 9 -8.78 -0.97 -10.18
C VAL A 9 -9.28 -2.27 -9.52
N GLN A 10 -8.84 -3.41 -10.06
CA GLN A 10 -9.19 -4.74 -9.53
C GLN A 10 -8.17 -5.15 -8.46
N ARG A 11 -8.63 -5.37 -7.24
CA ARG A 11 -7.81 -5.83 -6.11
C ARG A 11 -8.18 -7.27 -5.72
N PRO A 12 -7.21 -8.18 -5.55
CA PRO A 12 -7.49 -9.49 -4.93
C PRO A 12 -8.10 -9.29 -3.54
N ARG A 13 -9.11 -10.08 -3.19
CA ARG A 13 -9.78 -9.99 -1.88
C ARG A 13 -8.90 -10.48 -0.75
N LEU A 14 -8.04 -11.47 -1.03
CA LEU A 14 -7.10 -12.04 -0.09
C LEU A 14 -5.69 -11.59 -0.44
N GLY A 15 -4.89 -11.26 0.56
CA GLY A 15 -3.49 -10.85 0.41
C GLY A 15 -2.64 -11.30 1.58
N LEU A 16 -1.32 -11.37 1.36
CA LEU A 16 -0.33 -11.58 2.41
C LEU A 16 0.08 -10.21 2.98
N GLY A 17 -0.08 -10.01 4.29
CA GLY A 17 0.53 -8.91 5.03
C GLY A 17 1.92 -9.27 5.53
N THR A 18 2.87 -8.34 5.43
CA THR A 18 4.27 -8.57 5.84
C THR A 18 4.64 -7.86 7.15
N TRP A 19 3.66 -7.36 7.89
CA TRP A 19 3.92 -6.73 9.18
C TRP A 19 4.52 -7.73 10.18
N ARG A 20 5.52 -7.30 10.96
CA ARG A 20 6.28 -8.15 11.91
C ARG A 20 7.02 -9.33 11.28
N THR A 21 7.21 -9.33 9.97
CA THR A 21 8.08 -10.29 9.31
C THR A 21 9.45 -9.65 9.08
N ALA A 22 10.51 -10.27 9.56
CA ALA A 22 11.86 -9.71 9.45
C ALA A 22 12.31 -9.60 7.99
N GLU A 23 13.09 -8.55 7.69
CA GLU A 23 13.77 -8.42 6.39
C GLU A 23 14.72 -9.60 6.15
N GLY A 24 14.94 -9.98 4.91
CA GLY A 24 15.74 -11.12 4.51
C GLY A 24 14.93 -12.39 4.30
N GLU A 25 15.49 -13.52 4.63
CA GLU A 25 14.96 -14.85 4.30
C GLU A 25 13.52 -15.08 4.79
N GLN A 26 13.17 -14.57 5.96
CA GLN A 26 11.85 -14.80 6.54
C GLN A 26 10.74 -14.21 5.66
N VAL A 27 10.83 -12.93 5.28
CA VAL A 27 9.80 -12.30 4.45
C VAL A 27 9.88 -12.79 3.01
N GLU A 28 11.07 -13.06 2.48
CA GLU A 28 11.25 -13.61 1.13
C GLU A 28 10.58 -14.96 0.99
N THR A 29 10.79 -15.85 1.96
CA THR A 29 10.16 -17.18 1.98
C THR A 29 8.64 -17.07 2.12
N SER A 30 8.15 -16.18 3.00
CA SER A 30 6.71 -15.97 3.18
C SER A 30 6.04 -15.47 1.88
N VAL A 31 6.66 -14.51 1.20
CA VAL A 31 6.15 -13.98 -0.07
C VAL A 31 6.18 -15.04 -1.17
N ARG A 32 7.28 -15.80 -1.28
CA ARG A 32 7.42 -16.89 -2.26
C ARG A 32 6.31 -17.92 -2.07
N TRP A 33 6.12 -18.44 -0.86
CA TRP A 33 5.07 -19.42 -0.57
C TRP A 33 3.67 -18.87 -0.86
N ALA A 34 3.39 -17.63 -0.50
CA ALA A 34 2.11 -17.03 -0.82
C ALA A 34 1.84 -16.99 -2.34
N LEU A 35 2.85 -16.58 -3.13
CA LEU A 35 2.74 -16.53 -4.59
C LEU A 35 2.58 -17.93 -5.20
N GLU A 36 3.33 -18.94 -4.72
CA GLU A 36 3.20 -20.35 -5.11
C GLU A 36 1.80 -20.91 -4.80
N LEU A 37 1.22 -20.53 -3.66
CA LEU A 37 -0.14 -20.90 -3.26
C LEU A 37 -1.24 -20.09 -3.99
N GLY A 38 -0.88 -19.24 -4.93
CA GLY A 38 -1.83 -18.49 -5.75
C GLY A 38 -2.25 -17.14 -5.19
N TYR A 39 -1.67 -16.65 -4.09
CA TYR A 39 -1.86 -15.27 -3.68
C TYR A 39 -1.34 -14.32 -4.75
N ARG A 40 -2.04 -13.23 -4.95
CA ARG A 40 -1.67 -12.20 -5.94
C ARG A 40 -1.77 -10.78 -5.34
N HIS A 41 -1.78 -10.66 -4.02
CA HIS A 41 -1.73 -9.39 -3.31
C HIS A 41 -0.73 -9.50 -2.15
N ILE A 42 0.28 -8.62 -2.19
CA ILE A 42 1.29 -8.48 -1.13
C ILE A 42 1.14 -7.08 -0.53
N ASP A 43 0.97 -7.03 0.78
CA ASP A 43 0.78 -5.80 1.55
C ASP A 43 1.99 -5.58 2.46
N THR A 44 2.74 -4.52 2.18
CA THR A 44 3.87 -4.06 2.97
C THR A 44 3.71 -2.60 3.39
N ALA A 45 4.72 -2.01 4.00
CA ALA A 45 4.79 -0.60 4.33
C ALA A 45 6.24 -0.16 4.55
N GLN A 46 6.53 1.11 4.32
CA GLN A 46 7.82 1.72 4.63
C GLN A 46 8.25 1.46 6.08
N LEU A 47 7.29 1.54 7.01
CA LEU A 47 7.51 1.32 8.43
C LEU A 47 7.96 -0.12 8.77
N TYR A 48 7.61 -1.11 7.95
CA TYR A 48 7.94 -2.51 8.21
C TYR A 48 9.42 -2.82 7.92
N ARG A 49 10.10 -1.94 7.18
CA ARG A 49 11.55 -2.03 6.84
C ARG A 49 11.94 -3.31 6.11
N ASN A 50 10.99 -3.92 5.39
CA ASN A 50 11.21 -5.16 4.65
C ASN A 50 10.86 -5.07 3.15
N GLU A 51 10.64 -3.83 2.63
CA GLU A 51 10.25 -3.61 1.24
C GLU A 51 11.28 -4.16 0.24
N ARG A 52 12.59 -4.09 0.54
CA ARG A 52 13.65 -4.62 -0.33
C ARG A 52 13.50 -6.13 -0.55
N SER A 53 13.32 -6.87 0.54
CA SER A 53 13.17 -8.33 0.49
C SER A 53 11.83 -8.74 -0.13
N VAL A 54 10.75 -7.98 0.12
CA VAL A 54 9.46 -8.16 -0.57
C VAL A 54 9.64 -8.00 -2.08
N GLY A 55 10.29 -6.93 -2.53
CA GLY A 55 10.56 -6.67 -3.93
C GLY A 55 11.42 -7.75 -4.58
N ALA A 56 12.48 -8.18 -3.88
CA ALA A 56 13.36 -9.25 -4.35
C ALA A 56 12.61 -10.58 -4.54
N ALA A 57 11.73 -10.94 -3.59
CA ALA A 57 10.93 -12.16 -3.68
C ALA A 57 9.93 -12.11 -4.86
N ILE A 58 9.26 -10.96 -5.05
CA ILE A 58 8.36 -10.75 -6.19
C ILE A 58 9.13 -10.83 -7.51
N GLY A 59 10.29 -10.16 -7.62
CA GLY A 59 11.10 -10.19 -8.83
C GLY A 59 11.61 -11.57 -9.21
N ARG A 60 11.87 -12.44 -8.21
CA ARG A 60 12.31 -13.83 -8.44
C ARG A 60 11.17 -14.83 -8.68
N SER A 61 9.91 -14.42 -8.52
CA SER A 61 8.76 -15.33 -8.63
C SER A 61 8.46 -15.79 -10.06
N GLY A 62 8.98 -15.10 -11.07
CA GLY A 62 8.65 -15.34 -12.48
C GLY A 62 7.23 -14.92 -12.88
N ILE A 63 6.43 -14.40 -11.96
CA ILE A 63 5.07 -13.93 -12.22
C ILE A 63 5.15 -12.51 -12.80
N PRO A 64 4.45 -12.20 -13.91
CA PRO A 64 4.39 -10.85 -14.46
C PRO A 64 3.96 -9.81 -13.39
N ARG A 65 4.65 -8.66 -13.34
CA ARG A 65 4.41 -7.62 -12.32
C ARG A 65 2.94 -7.16 -12.27
N GLU A 66 2.29 -7.09 -13.41
CA GLU A 66 0.89 -6.68 -13.56
C GLU A 66 -0.11 -7.69 -12.99
N GLU A 67 0.29 -8.91 -12.75
CA GLU A 67 -0.54 -9.94 -12.10
C GLU A 67 -0.48 -9.86 -10.57
N ILE A 68 0.53 -9.17 -10.01
CA ILE A 68 0.71 -9.04 -8.57
C ILE A 68 0.26 -7.66 -8.13
N PHE A 69 -0.67 -7.60 -7.21
CA PHE A 69 -1.15 -6.37 -6.57
C PHE A 69 -0.26 -6.06 -5.37
N VAL A 70 0.46 -4.94 -5.41
CA VAL A 70 1.37 -4.53 -4.33
C VAL A 70 0.83 -3.30 -3.64
N THR A 71 0.68 -3.40 -2.32
CA THR A 71 0.37 -2.26 -1.44
C THR A 71 1.60 -1.87 -0.64
N THR A 72 1.90 -0.58 -0.59
CA THR A 72 2.78 -0.01 0.42
C THR A 72 2.18 1.23 1.06
N LYS A 73 2.78 1.73 2.15
CA LYS A 73 2.19 2.78 2.99
C LYS A 73 3.25 3.78 3.44
N TRP A 74 2.84 5.03 3.50
CA TRP A 74 3.63 6.17 3.96
C TRP A 74 3.16 6.64 5.33
N LEU A 75 4.11 6.85 6.23
CA LEU A 75 3.84 7.54 7.49
C LEU A 75 4.19 9.04 7.33
N PRO A 76 3.23 9.97 7.52
CA PRO A 76 3.43 11.41 7.36
C PRO A 76 4.33 12.00 8.46
N THR A 77 5.62 11.75 8.42
CA THR A 77 6.58 12.28 9.39
C THR A 77 7.38 13.45 8.82
N VAL A 78 8.55 13.18 8.26
CA VAL A 78 9.51 14.21 7.81
C VAL A 78 9.43 14.44 6.30
N ARG A 79 9.18 13.40 5.52
CA ARG A 79 9.21 13.43 4.06
C ARG A 79 7.84 13.64 3.44
N SER A 80 7.78 14.24 2.24
CA SER A 80 6.56 14.25 1.43
C SER A 80 6.17 12.84 1.01
N ALA A 81 4.89 12.61 0.71
CA ALA A 81 4.40 11.32 0.21
C ALA A 81 5.13 10.91 -1.09
N GLY A 82 5.41 11.87 -1.98
CA GLY A 82 6.11 11.61 -3.24
C GLY A 82 7.53 11.10 -3.03
N SER A 83 8.35 11.82 -2.26
CA SER A 83 9.73 11.40 -1.96
C SER A 83 9.78 10.08 -1.19
N ALA A 84 8.80 9.82 -0.32
CA ALA A 84 8.71 8.56 0.41
C ALA A 84 8.36 7.39 -0.53
N LEU A 85 7.45 7.61 -1.49
CA LEU A 85 7.10 6.58 -2.47
C LEU A 85 8.27 6.28 -3.42
N GLU A 86 8.98 7.29 -3.91
CA GLU A 86 10.15 7.09 -4.78
C GLU A 86 11.18 6.17 -4.11
N GLN A 87 11.45 6.36 -2.82
CA GLN A 87 12.31 5.46 -2.05
C GLN A 87 11.72 4.07 -1.83
N SER A 88 10.40 3.95 -1.65
CA SER A 88 9.74 2.66 -1.57
C SER A 88 9.82 1.90 -2.89
N LEU A 89 9.61 2.59 -4.02
CA LEU A 89 9.74 2.02 -5.36
C LEU A 89 11.18 1.53 -5.64
N GLU A 90 12.19 2.32 -5.22
CA GLU A 90 13.60 1.90 -5.31
C GLU A 90 13.85 0.62 -4.49
N ARG A 91 13.38 0.57 -3.22
CA ARG A 91 13.54 -0.63 -2.39
C ARG A 91 12.81 -1.84 -2.95
N LEU A 92 11.60 -1.65 -3.46
CA LEU A 92 10.80 -2.70 -4.09
C LEU A 92 11.34 -3.13 -5.46
N GLY A 93 12.20 -2.35 -6.10
CA GLY A 93 12.65 -2.60 -7.48
C GLY A 93 11.52 -2.46 -8.50
N MET A 94 10.59 -1.51 -8.30
CA MET A 94 9.38 -1.34 -9.08
C MET A 94 9.23 0.09 -9.59
N THR A 95 8.49 0.26 -10.68
CA THR A 95 8.17 1.57 -11.25
C THR A 95 6.84 2.13 -10.76
N TYR A 96 5.97 1.29 -10.21
CA TYR A 96 4.67 1.67 -9.62
C TYR A 96 4.25 0.67 -8.53
N VAL A 97 3.32 1.11 -7.68
CA VAL A 97 2.54 0.24 -6.78
C VAL A 97 1.07 0.26 -7.18
N ASP A 98 0.34 -0.78 -6.82
CA ASP A 98 -1.10 -0.86 -7.13
C ASP A 98 -1.95 -0.05 -6.14
N LEU A 99 -1.52 0.00 -4.88
CA LEU A 99 -2.19 0.78 -3.84
C LEU A 99 -1.15 1.46 -2.94
N TYR A 100 -1.31 2.77 -2.76
CA TYR A 100 -0.50 3.54 -1.83
C TYR A 100 -1.37 4.16 -0.75
N LEU A 101 -1.02 3.93 0.52
CA LEU A 101 -1.83 4.37 1.66
C LEU A 101 -1.09 5.37 2.54
N ILE A 102 -1.83 6.33 3.09
CA ILE A 102 -1.38 7.01 4.31
C ILE A 102 -1.54 6.01 5.45
N HIS A 103 -0.44 5.62 6.11
CA HIS A 103 -0.40 4.51 7.07
C HIS A 103 -1.16 4.82 8.36
N TRP A 104 -1.04 6.06 8.86
CA TRP A 104 -1.73 6.56 10.04
C TRP A 104 -2.10 8.02 9.87
N PRO A 105 -3.23 8.45 10.44
CA PRO A 105 -3.59 9.86 10.47
C PRO A 105 -2.65 10.61 11.41
N VAL A 106 -1.88 11.57 10.88
CA VAL A 106 -1.07 12.48 11.69
C VAL A 106 -1.79 13.81 11.81
N PRO A 107 -2.01 14.34 13.03
CA PRO A 107 -2.65 15.63 13.23
C PRO A 107 -1.97 16.74 12.39
N PHE A 108 -2.78 17.68 11.87
CA PHE A 108 -2.36 18.88 11.11
C PHE A 108 -1.64 18.62 9.78
N ARG A 109 -1.43 17.37 9.35
CA ARG A 109 -0.75 17.03 8.08
C ARG A 109 -1.64 16.38 7.03
N SER A 110 -2.87 16.00 7.39
CA SER A 110 -3.73 15.17 6.52
C SER A 110 -4.10 15.84 5.19
N GLY A 111 -4.48 17.11 5.18
CA GLY A 111 -4.92 17.78 3.95
C GLY A 111 -3.79 18.05 2.95
N ARG A 112 -2.58 18.39 3.40
CA ARG A 112 -1.40 18.53 2.52
C ARG A 112 -0.94 17.17 2.03
N GLY A 113 -0.93 16.17 2.91
CA GLY A 113 -0.56 14.80 2.57
C GLY A 113 -1.47 14.21 1.51
N TRP A 114 -2.80 14.44 1.60
CA TRP A 114 -3.72 13.94 0.60
C TRP A 114 -3.51 14.55 -0.79
N ARG A 115 -3.27 15.85 -0.89
CA ARG A 115 -2.92 16.48 -2.17
C ARG A 115 -1.65 15.91 -2.80
N ASP A 116 -0.66 15.53 -1.99
CA ASP A 116 0.53 14.85 -2.50
C ASP A 116 0.23 13.42 -2.99
N MET A 117 -0.68 12.69 -2.31
CA MET A 117 -1.18 11.39 -2.79
C MET A 117 -1.89 11.52 -4.15
N GLU A 118 -2.70 12.56 -4.34
CA GLU A 118 -3.38 12.82 -5.62
C GLU A 118 -2.39 13.05 -6.77
N LYS A 119 -1.31 13.83 -6.54
CA LYS A 119 -0.23 14.02 -7.52
C LYS A 119 0.49 12.72 -7.87
N ILE A 120 0.69 11.84 -6.89
CA ILE A 120 1.27 10.51 -7.09
C ILE A 120 0.42 9.68 -8.04
N ALA A 121 -0.90 9.68 -7.82
CA ALA A 121 -1.84 8.97 -8.69
C ALA A 121 -1.86 9.58 -10.11
N ASP A 122 -1.79 10.92 -10.24
CA ASP A 122 -1.73 11.60 -11.54
C ASP A 122 -0.46 11.26 -12.33
N ARG A 123 0.67 11.04 -11.63
CA ARG A 123 1.94 10.61 -12.22
C ARG A 123 1.98 9.11 -12.56
N GLY A 124 0.94 8.33 -12.21
CA GLY A 124 0.90 6.89 -12.42
C GLY A 124 1.80 6.06 -11.50
N LEU A 125 2.39 6.66 -10.46
CA LEU A 125 3.26 5.96 -9.51
C LEU A 125 2.46 5.06 -8.55
N ALA A 126 1.16 5.31 -8.39
CA ALA A 126 0.22 4.44 -7.71
C ALA A 126 -1.09 4.36 -8.50
N ARG A 127 -1.58 3.14 -8.76
CA ARG A 127 -2.84 2.92 -9.50
C ARG A 127 -4.07 3.31 -8.69
N ALA A 128 -3.98 3.16 -7.38
CA ALA A 128 -4.99 3.60 -6.41
C ALA A 128 -4.31 4.24 -5.18
N ILE A 129 -4.99 5.18 -4.56
CA ILE A 129 -4.55 5.84 -3.32
C ILE A 129 -5.63 5.69 -2.26
N GLY A 130 -5.21 5.62 -1.01
CA GLY A 130 -6.14 5.47 0.12
C GLY A 130 -5.51 5.84 1.45
N VAL A 131 -6.19 5.47 2.50
CA VAL A 131 -5.79 5.74 3.89
C VAL A 131 -5.81 4.45 4.70
N SER A 132 -5.21 4.49 5.88
CA SER A 132 -5.23 3.40 6.84
C SER A 132 -5.41 3.97 8.25
N ASN A 133 -6.22 3.27 9.07
CA ASN A 133 -6.50 3.64 10.46
C ASN A 133 -7.18 5.01 10.63
N TYR A 134 -7.98 5.43 9.65
CA TYR A 134 -8.77 6.66 9.74
C TYR A 134 -10.11 6.36 10.39
N GLY A 135 -10.46 7.10 11.45
CA GLY A 135 -11.83 7.16 11.97
C GLY A 135 -12.72 8.03 11.07
N ASP A 136 -14.03 7.98 11.32
CA ASP A 136 -15.06 8.56 10.46
C ASP A 136 -14.85 10.07 10.22
N ASP A 137 -14.70 10.88 11.27
CA ASP A 137 -14.50 12.33 11.13
C ASP A 137 -13.31 12.71 10.23
N ARG A 138 -12.19 11.96 10.35
CA ARG A 138 -11.00 12.23 9.54
C ARG A 138 -11.16 11.76 8.11
N LEU A 139 -11.87 10.65 7.93
CA LEU A 139 -12.17 10.14 6.60
C LEU A 139 -13.11 11.11 5.87
N GLU A 140 -14.17 11.58 6.52
CA GLU A 140 -15.11 12.57 5.97
C GLU A 140 -14.39 13.87 5.59
N ASN A 141 -13.56 14.41 6.48
CA ASN A 141 -12.78 15.61 6.19
C ASN A 141 -11.82 15.43 5.00
N THR A 142 -11.22 14.25 4.87
CA THR A 142 -10.36 13.93 3.71
C THR A 142 -11.18 13.83 2.44
N VAL A 143 -12.33 13.17 2.49
CA VAL A 143 -13.24 12.99 1.34
C VAL A 143 -13.83 14.34 0.88
N ALA A 144 -14.23 15.20 1.82
CA ALA A 144 -14.82 16.51 1.48
C ALA A 144 -13.86 17.42 0.70
N GLY A 145 -12.56 17.37 1.02
CA GLY A 145 -11.54 18.18 0.36
C GLY A 145 -10.85 17.50 -0.83
N ALA A 146 -11.20 16.26 -1.15
CA ALA A 146 -10.48 15.43 -2.12
C ALA A 146 -11.04 15.57 -3.53
N ARG A 147 -10.18 15.86 -4.51
CA ARG A 147 -10.46 15.70 -5.93
C ARG A 147 -10.56 14.23 -6.34
N ARG A 148 -9.66 13.39 -5.79
CA ARG A 148 -9.71 11.91 -5.87
C ARG A 148 -10.03 11.37 -4.48
N LYS A 149 -11.16 10.71 -4.33
CA LYS A 149 -11.55 10.10 -3.05
C LYS A 149 -10.63 8.92 -2.70
N PRO A 150 -10.36 8.65 -1.40
CA PRO A 150 -9.69 7.43 -0.97
C PRO A 150 -10.40 6.19 -1.51
N ALA A 151 -9.64 5.30 -2.16
CA ALA A 151 -10.19 4.05 -2.69
C ALA A 151 -10.38 2.99 -1.61
N VAL A 152 -9.65 3.12 -0.50
CA VAL A 152 -9.63 2.17 0.62
C VAL A 152 -9.34 2.93 1.91
N ASN A 153 -9.99 2.53 3.00
CA ASN A 153 -9.52 2.73 4.37
C ASN A 153 -9.16 1.34 4.94
N GLN A 154 -7.87 1.06 5.10
CA GLN A 154 -7.40 -0.21 5.66
C GLN A 154 -7.37 -0.11 7.18
N VAL A 155 -8.10 -0.97 7.85
CA VAL A 155 -8.18 -1.01 9.32
C VAL A 155 -7.89 -2.42 9.85
N LEU A 156 -7.46 -2.49 11.11
CA LEU A 156 -7.40 -3.77 11.81
C LEU A 156 -8.83 -4.27 12.02
N PHE A 157 -9.09 -5.47 11.53
CA PHE A 157 -10.35 -6.17 11.75
C PHE A 157 -10.06 -7.64 12.04
N THR A 158 -10.45 -8.11 13.20
CA THR A 158 -10.30 -9.52 13.61
C THR A 158 -11.57 -9.95 14.34
N PRO A 159 -11.81 -11.25 14.52
CA PRO A 159 -12.94 -11.73 15.33
C PRO A 159 -12.95 -11.23 16.78
N PHE A 160 -11.81 -10.71 17.25
CA PHE A 160 -11.62 -10.21 18.61
C PHE A 160 -11.58 -8.67 18.70
N HIS A 161 -11.51 -7.98 17.57
CA HIS A 161 -11.44 -6.52 17.46
C HIS A 161 -12.26 -6.08 16.24
N TYR A 162 -13.45 -5.55 16.48
CA TYR A 162 -14.38 -5.06 15.46
C TYR A 162 -15.00 -3.73 15.90
#